data_9baf8064207c2bedf95d5e4898541968
#
_entry.id   9baf8064207c2bedf95d5e4898541968
#
_cell.length_a   1.000
_cell.length_b   1.000
_cell.length_c   1.000
_cell.angle_alpha   90.00
_cell.angle_beta   90.00
_cell.angle_gamma   90.00
#
_symmetry.space_group_name_H-M   'P 1'
#
loop_
_entity.id
_entity.type
_entity.pdbx_description
1 polymer ?
#
loop_
_entity_poly.entity_id
_entity_poly.type
_entity_poly.pdbx_seq_one_letter_code
_entity_poly.pdbx_strand_id
1 'polypeptide(L)'
;MAGILARKIEMTRVIKNEKFIPITLLTLPHMQVVGYKTQEKDGYSALIVGISSEEVSSVEWKTTLSKNKFSVIREFPIDASREGEKTPWTVLWFESFDGVEMLTLSSISKGKWFSGAMKRHNFAGGPKTHGSKFHRALGSIWNRKPTRTHKGKKMHGHMGSERVTLKDVRVELVNKEAGIVWLRWAVPGARNSLVELYFNN
;
A
#
# COMPACT_ATOMS: atom_id res chain seq x y z
N MET A 1 -14.74 5.88 5.79
CA MET A 1 -13.99 5.27 4.66
C MET A 1 -14.13 3.76 4.74
N ALA A 2 -14.57 3.11 3.68
CA ALA A 2 -14.46 1.65 3.56
C ALA A 2 -13.17 1.33 2.79
N GLY A 3 -12.59 0.17 3.01
CA GLY A 3 -11.36 -0.20 2.33
C GLY A 3 -11.33 -1.69 1.99
N ILE A 4 -10.51 -2.04 1.03
CA ILE A 4 -10.29 -3.42 0.59
C ILE A 4 -8.81 -3.69 0.36
N LEU A 5 -8.47 -4.95 0.26
CA LEU A 5 -7.10 -5.42 -0.03
C LEU A 5 -6.96 -5.79 -1.50
N ALA A 6 -5.82 -5.48 -2.08
CA ALA A 6 -5.47 -5.88 -3.43
C ALA A 6 -4.04 -6.42 -3.48
N ARG A 7 -3.68 -7.17 -4.51
CA ARG A 7 -2.31 -7.58 -4.81
C ARG A 7 -1.83 -6.95 -6.10
N LYS A 8 -0.64 -6.39 -6.08
CA LYS A 8 -0.02 -5.80 -7.26
C LYS A 8 0.44 -6.91 -8.22
N ILE A 9 -0.05 -6.89 -9.44
CA ILE A 9 0.42 -7.80 -10.49
C ILE A 9 1.67 -7.20 -11.15
N GLU A 10 1.45 -6.19 -11.98
CA GLU A 10 2.52 -5.54 -12.75
C GLU A 10 2.12 -4.14 -13.20
N MET A 11 3.00 -3.52 -13.95
CA MET A 11 2.74 -2.23 -14.60
C MET A 11 2.76 -2.39 -16.11
N THR A 12 1.86 -1.69 -16.76
CA THR A 12 1.77 -1.61 -18.22
C THR A 12 1.39 -0.19 -18.65
N ARG A 13 1.09 -0.01 -19.90
CA ARG A 13 0.64 1.27 -20.46
C ARG A 13 -0.60 1.06 -21.32
N VAL A 14 -1.45 2.05 -21.33
CA VAL A 14 -2.66 2.09 -22.18
C VAL A 14 -2.62 3.36 -23.00
N ILE A 15 -3.13 3.29 -24.22
CA ILE A 15 -3.32 4.45 -25.08
C ILE A 15 -4.73 4.99 -24.82
N LYS A 16 -4.81 6.25 -24.43
CA LYS A 16 -6.06 6.98 -24.25
C LYS A 16 -5.88 8.38 -24.82
N ASN A 17 -6.74 8.78 -25.74
CA ASN A 17 -6.63 10.07 -26.43
C ASN A 17 -5.22 10.30 -27.02
N GLU A 18 -4.71 9.32 -27.77
CA GLU A 18 -3.39 9.33 -28.42
C GLU A 18 -2.19 9.47 -27.48
N LYS A 19 -2.40 9.39 -26.17
CA LYS A 19 -1.34 9.48 -25.15
C LYS A 19 -1.16 8.15 -24.44
N PHE A 20 0.10 7.79 -24.20
CA PHE A 20 0.43 6.65 -23.34
C PHE A 20 0.23 7.01 -21.89
N ILE A 21 -0.64 6.28 -21.20
CA ILE A 21 -0.87 6.41 -19.77
C ILE A 21 -0.29 5.18 -19.08
N PRO A 22 0.67 5.34 -18.16
CA PRO A 22 1.17 4.22 -17.38
C PRO A 22 0.11 3.81 -16.34
N ILE A 23 -0.13 2.51 -16.26
CA ILE A 23 -1.09 1.92 -15.34
C ILE A 23 -0.45 0.80 -14.52
N THR A 24 -0.95 0.59 -13.34
CA THR A 24 -0.65 -0.56 -12.48
C THR A 24 -1.86 -1.46 -12.41
N LEU A 25 -1.65 -2.75 -12.65
CA LEU A 25 -2.65 -3.79 -12.55
C LEU A 25 -2.67 -4.35 -11.14
N LEU A 26 -3.84 -4.35 -10.51
CA LEU A 26 -4.09 -4.96 -9.21
C LEU A 26 -5.12 -6.06 -9.37
N THR A 27 -4.92 -7.20 -8.70
CA THR A 27 -5.94 -8.22 -8.54
C THR A 27 -6.55 -8.15 -7.16
N LEU A 28 -7.83 -8.45 -7.06
CA LEU A 28 -8.51 -8.60 -5.78
C LEU A 28 -8.43 -10.07 -5.37
N PRO A 29 -7.76 -10.39 -4.25
CA PRO A 29 -7.81 -11.73 -3.69
C PRO A 29 -9.21 -12.02 -3.14
N HIS A 30 -9.52 -13.26 -2.89
CA HIS A 30 -10.75 -13.62 -2.19
C HIS A 30 -10.73 -13.04 -0.77
N MET A 31 -11.67 -12.16 -0.47
CA MET A 31 -11.74 -11.41 0.79
C MET A 31 -13.10 -11.56 1.43
N GLN A 32 -13.09 -11.66 2.74
CA GLN A 32 -14.32 -11.71 3.54
C GLN A 32 -14.27 -10.73 4.69
N VAL A 33 -15.43 -10.24 5.08
CA VAL A 33 -15.61 -9.47 6.31
C VAL A 33 -15.48 -10.42 7.49
N VAL A 34 -14.49 -10.23 8.33
CA VAL A 34 -14.28 -11.04 9.54
C VAL A 34 -15.14 -10.51 10.69
N GLY A 35 -15.31 -9.20 10.80
CA GLY A 35 -16.08 -8.56 11.85
C GLY A 35 -15.88 -7.06 11.88
N TYR A 36 -16.30 -6.45 12.98
CA TYR A 36 -16.18 -5.02 13.23
C TYR A 36 -15.51 -4.74 14.59
N LYS A 37 -14.78 -3.65 14.63
CA LYS A 37 -14.43 -2.94 15.84
C LYS A 37 -15.49 -1.88 16.10
N THR A 38 -15.95 -1.77 17.34
CA THR A 38 -17.00 -0.83 17.72
C THR A 38 -16.46 0.18 18.74
N GLN A 39 -17.04 1.38 18.70
CA GLN A 39 -16.64 2.45 19.62
C GLN A 39 -16.80 2.04 21.09
N GLU A 40 -17.86 1.28 21.41
CA GLU A 40 -18.14 0.86 22.79
C GLU A 40 -17.15 -0.13 23.39
N LYS A 41 -16.66 -1.09 22.56
CA LYS A 41 -15.78 -2.18 23.01
C LYS A 41 -14.30 -1.88 22.80
N ASP A 42 -13.97 -1.29 21.66
CA ASP A 42 -12.59 -1.14 21.20
C ASP A 42 -12.09 0.32 21.22
N GLY A 43 -13.02 1.30 21.42
CA GLY A 43 -12.71 2.73 21.43
C GLY A 43 -12.56 3.36 20.06
N TYR A 44 -12.80 2.61 18.99
CA TYR A 44 -12.81 3.09 17.60
C TYR A 44 -13.62 2.16 16.70
N SER A 45 -14.08 2.69 15.56
CA SER A 45 -14.89 1.94 14.60
C SER A 45 -14.06 1.52 13.40
N ALA A 46 -14.01 0.22 13.11
CA ALA A 46 -13.28 -0.31 11.97
C ALA A 46 -13.92 -1.59 11.42
N LEU A 47 -13.82 -1.77 10.10
CA LEU A 47 -14.16 -2.99 9.40
C LEU A 47 -12.93 -3.91 9.37
N ILE A 48 -13.09 -5.15 9.82
CA ILE A 48 -12.02 -6.16 9.78
C ILE A 48 -12.22 -7.01 8.51
N VAL A 49 -11.22 -6.98 7.63
CA VAL A 49 -11.21 -7.74 6.37
C VAL A 49 -10.10 -8.77 6.40
N GLY A 50 -10.42 -10.00 6.04
CA GLY A 50 -9.48 -11.11 5.92
C GLY A 50 -9.36 -11.62 4.49
N ILE A 51 -8.15 -12.01 4.08
CA ILE A 51 -7.87 -12.73 2.83
C ILE A 51 -7.85 -14.22 3.15
N SER A 52 -8.73 -14.98 2.52
CA SER A 52 -8.78 -16.45 2.60
C SER A 52 -8.35 -17.07 1.29
N SER A 53 -7.81 -18.30 1.34
CA SER A 53 -7.56 -19.13 0.16
C SER A 53 -8.81 -19.87 -0.31
N GLU A 54 -9.80 -20.02 0.57
CA GLU A 54 -11.05 -20.76 0.32
C GLU A 54 -12.24 -19.96 0.84
N GLU A 55 -13.43 -20.25 0.33
CA GLU A 55 -14.68 -19.69 0.87
C GLU A 55 -14.93 -20.31 2.25
N VAL A 56 -14.85 -19.48 3.28
CA VAL A 56 -15.14 -19.90 4.66
C VAL A 56 -16.66 -19.77 4.87
N SER A 57 -17.32 -20.90 5.07
CA SER A 57 -18.75 -20.92 5.35
C SER A 57 -19.06 -20.43 6.78
N SER A 58 -20.23 -19.79 6.97
CA SER A 58 -20.66 -19.25 8.25
C SER A 58 -20.81 -20.28 9.38
N VAL A 59 -20.86 -21.54 9.04
CA VAL A 59 -21.06 -22.64 10.00
C VAL A 59 -19.79 -23.04 10.76
N GLU A 60 -18.63 -22.88 10.13
CA GLU A 60 -17.36 -23.35 10.68
C GLU A 60 -16.69 -22.41 11.68
N TRP A 61 -17.12 -21.16 11.77
CA TRP A 61 -16.46 -20.14 12.60
C TRP A 61 -16.81 -20.16 14.08
N LYS A 62 -17.93 -20.80 14.46
CA LYS A 62 -18.41 -20.84 15.85
C LYS A 62 -17.44 -21.50 16.82
N THR A 63 -16.47 -22.24 16.35
CA THR A 63 -15.61 -23.05 17.19
C THR A 63 -14.20 -22.47 17.42
N THR A 64 -13.67 -21.61 16.58
CA THR A 64 -12.41 -20.91 16.88
C THR A 64 -12.13 -19.87 15.78
N LEU A 65 -11.90 -18.61 16.12
CA LEU A 65 -11.19 -17.63 15.30
C LEU A 65 -9.77 -18.15 15.06
N SER A 66 -9.64 -19.24 14.31
CA SER A 66 -8.32 -19.78 14.03
C SER A 66 -7.66 -18.82 13.05
N LYS A 67 -6.62 -18.12 13.50
CA LYS A 67 -5.71 -17.31 12.68
C LYS A 67 -5.23 -18.06 11.42
N ASN A 68 -5.47 -19.36 11.34
CA ASN A 68 -5.06 -20.25 10.26
C ASN A 68 -5.95 -20.18 9.01
N LYS A 69 -7.16 -19.61 9.09
CA LYS A 69 -8.07 -19.53 7.93
C LYS A 69 -7.80 -18.30 7.06
N PHE A 70 -7.22 -17.24 7.62
CA PHE A 70 -6.89 -16.02 6.90
C PHE A 70 -5.38 -15.81 6.82
N SER A 71 -4.87 -15.66 5.61
CA SER A 71 -3.45 -15.39 5.36
C SER A 71 -3.06 -13.97 5.79
N VAL A 72 -3.99 -13.05 5.70
CA VAL A 72 -3.80 -11.63 6.07
C VAL A 72 -5.12 -11.11 6.63
N ILE A 73 -5.03 -10.37 7.74
CA ILE A 73 -6.15 -9.62 8.32
C ILE A 73 -5.74 -8.15 8.40
N ARG A 74 -6.65 -7.24 8.01
CA ARG A 74 -6.45 -5.79 8.09
C ARG A 74 -7.72 -5.10 8.57
N GLU A 75 -7.52 -3.99 9.25
CA GLU A 75 -8.58 -3.13 9.76
C GLU A 75 -8.66 -1.87 8.90
N PHE A 76 -9.86 -1.51 8.50
CA PHE A 76 -10.14 -0.30 7.75
C PHE A 76 -11.05 0.60 8.59
N PRO A 77 -10.64 1.83 8.89
CA PRO A 77 -11.46 2.75 9.65
C PRO A 77 -12.76 3.05 8.89
N ILE A 78 -13.87 2.99 9.59
CA ILE A 78 -15.19 3.32 9.10
C ILE A 78 -15.85 4.35 10.02
N ASP A 79 -16.86 5.05 9.52
CA ASP A 79 -17.68 5.91 10.34
C ASP A 79 -18.60 5.05 11.23
N ALA A 80 -18.86 5.49 12.45
CA ALA A 80 -19.68 4.75 13.41
C ALA A 80 -21.09 4.42 12.85
N SER A 81 -21.63 5.27 11.97
CA SER A 81 -22.91 5.04 11.30
C SER A 81 -22.94 3.83 10.35
N ARG A 82 -21.76 3.32 9.97
CA ARG A 82 -21.61 2.18 9.06
C ARG A 82 -21.26 0.86 9.78
N GLU A 83 -21.28 0.89 11.11
CA GLU A 83 -21.10 -0.33 11.89
C GLU A 83 -22.24 -1.31 11.59
N GLY A 84 -21.90 -2.55 11.22
CA GLY A 84 -22.90 -3.58 10.90
C GLY A 84 -23.54 -3.51 9.51
N GLU A 85 -23.15 -2.56 8.64
CA GLU A 85 -23.67 -2.44 7.27
C GLU A 85 -23.47 -3.73 6.46
N LYS A 86 -22.33 -4.40 6.66
CA LYS A 86 -22.03 -5.68 6.03
C LYS A 86 -22.01 -6.80 7.06
N THR A 87 -22.77 -7.83 6.84
CA THR A 87 -22.75 -9.00 7.74
C THR A 87 -21.37 -9.67 7.75
N PRO A 88 -20.92 -10.23 8.90
CA PRO A 88 -19.72 -11.07 8.92
C PRO A 88 -19.79 -12.15 7.83
N TRP A 89 -18.65 -12.48 7.22
CA TRP A 89 -18.49 -13.46 6.12
C TRP A 89 -18.96 -12.99 4.75
N THR A 90 -19.51 -11.79 4.64
CA THR A 90 -19.79 -11.20 3.32
C THR A 90 -18.50 -11.13 2.51
N VAL A 91 -18.55 -11.66 1.30
CA VAL A 91 -17.44 -11.58 0.35
C VAL A 91 -17.37 -10.16 -0.22
N LEU A 92 -16.19 -9.58 -0.21
CA LEU A 92 -15.96 -8.26 -0.78
C LEU A 92 -15.42 -8.40 -2.21
N TRP A 93 -16.15 -7.83 -3.15
CA TRP A 93 -15.83 -7.88 -4.58
C TRP A 93 -15.77 -6.49 -5.20
N PHE A 94 -15.75 -6.47 -6.53
CA PHE A 94 -15.65 -5.29 -7.38
C PHE A 94 -16.79 -4.28 -7.23
N GLU A 95 -17.91 -4.65 -6.62
CA GLU A 95 -19.03 -3.75 -6.34
C GLU A 95 -18.60 -2.52 -5.51
N SER A 96 -17.57 -2.68 -4.68
CA SER A 96 -17.03 -1.57 -3.91
C SER A 96 -16.39 -0.47 -4.77
N PHE A 97 -16.12 -0.73 -6.05
CA PHE A 97 -15.57 0.24 -6.99
C PHE A 97 -16.63 0.97 -7.82
N ASP A 98 -17.91 0.59 -7.70
CA ASP A 98 -18.97 1.21 -8.48
C ASP A 98 -19.06 2.71 -8.12
N GLY A 99 -18.87 3.57 -9.13
CA GLY A 99 -18.87 5.03 -8.96
C GLY A 99 -17.57 5.64 -8.36
N VAL A 100 -16.54 4.84 -8.11
CA VAL A 100 -15.28 5.34 -7.53
C VAL A 100 -14.33 5.79 -8.65
N GLU A 101 -14.07 7.09 -8.76
CA GLU A 101 -13.09 7.64 -9.70
C GLU A 101 -11.70 7.73 -9.10
N MET A 102 -11.59 8.04 -7.82
CA MET A 102 -10.33 8.24 -7.11
C MET A 102 -10.33 7.50 -5.78
N LEU A 103 -9.18 7.00 -5.40
CA LEU A 103 -8.97 6.31 -4.13
C LEU A 103 -7.62 6.66 -3.51
N THR A 104 -7.51 6.44 -2.22
CA THR A 104 -6.25 6.49 -1.49
C THR A 104 -5.72 5.07 -1.34
N LEU A 105 -4.43 4.86 -1.53
CA LEU A 105 -3.82 3.56 -1.35
C LEU A 105 -2.61 3.61 -0.43
N SER A 106 -2.38 2.53 0.30
CA SER A 106 -1.22 2.36 1.16
C SER A 106 -0.58 1.00 0.91
N SER A 107 0.73 0.98 0.76
CA SER A 107 1.50 -0.25 0.57
C SER A 107 2.92 -0.11 1.07
N ILE A 108 3.59 -1.23 1.30
CA ILE A 108 5.00 -1.25 1.68
C ILE A 108 5.85 -1.12 0.42
N SER A 109 6.70 -0.11 0.37
CA SER A 109 7.60 0.14 -0.75
C SER A 109 8.62 -0.97 -0.92
N LYS A 110 9.13 -1.14 -2.16
CA LYS A 110 10.17 -2.13 -2.45
C LYS A 110 11.44 -1.84 -1.66
N GLY A 111 11.90 -2.81 -0.89
CA GLY A 111 13.15 -2.72 -0.14
C GLY A 111 14.35 -2.58 -1.07
N LYS A 112 15.25 -1.68 -0.74
CA LYS A 112 16.50 -1.42 -1.46
C LYS A 112 17.72 -1.58 -0.57
N TRP A 113 17.56 -2.30 0.55
CA TRP A 113 18.58 -2.57 1.54
C TRP A 113 19.36 -1.31 1.96
N PHE A 114 20.63 -1.45 2.28
CA PHE A 114 21.48 -0.33 2.58
C PHE A 114 21.85 0.41 1.29
N SER A 115 21.47 1.66 1.18
CA SER A 115 21.69 2.50 0.00
C SER A 115 22.62 3.67 0.33
N GLY A 116 23.53 3.99 -0.60
CA GLY A 116 24.38 5.14 -0.49
C GLY A 116 23.61 6.47 -0.58
N ALA A 117 24.23 7.57 -0.12
CA ALA A 117 23.61 8.88 -0.06
C ALA A 117 23.12 9.40 -1.42
N MET A 118 23.81 9.06 -2.52
CA MET A 118 23.38 9.45 -3.86
C MET A 118 22.03 8.80 -4.22
N LYS A 119 21.85 7.50 -3.97
CA LYS A 119 20.59 6.79 -4.27
C LYS A 119 19.49 7.14 -3.28
N ARG A 120 19.82 7.28 -2.00
CA ARG A 120 18.85 7.50 -0.93
C ARG A 120 18.34 8.94 -0.86
N HIS A 121 19.22 9.90 -1.13
CA HIS A 121 18.94 11.34 -0.93
C HIS A 121 19.26 12.22 -2.14
N ASN A 122 19.59 11.62 -3.30
CA ASN A 122 19.92 12.32 -4.54
C ASN A 122 21.12 13.28 -4.40
N PHE A 123 22.15 12.88 -3.68
CA PHE A 123 23.39 13.65 -3.59
C PHE A 123 24.13 13.64 -4.93
N ALA A 124 24.71 14.77 -5.31
CA ALA A 124 25.41 14.94 -6.59
C ALA A 124 26.71 14.14 -6.68
N GLY A 125 27.41 13.95 -5.57
CA GLY A 125 28.76 13.36 -5.55
C GLY A 125 29.85 14.33 -5.99
N GLY A 126 31.07 13.82 -6.22
CA GLY A 126 32.23 14.60 -6.66
C GLY A 126 32.61 14.34 -8.12
N PRO A 127 33.60 15.06 -8.65
CA PRO A 127 34.15 14.87 -9.99
C PRO A 127 34.67 13.44 -10.18
N LYS A 128 34.57 12.91 -11.42
CA LYS A 128 35.07 11.58 -11.76
C LYS A 128 36.55 11.60 -12.24
N THR A 129 37.07 12.79 -12.58
CA THR A 129 38.41 13.04 -13.10
C THR A 129 39.08 14.15 -12.33
N HIS A 130 40.14 14.74 -12.84
CA HIS A 130 40.94 15.81 -12.21
C HIS A 130 41.49 15.43 -10.83
N GLY A 131 41.91 14.17 -10.64
CA GLY A 131 42.53 13.69 -9.41
C GLY A 131 41.56 13.52 -8.22
N SER A 132 40.26 13.73 -8.42
CA SER A 132 39.29 13.54 -7.37
C SER A 132 39.20 12.07 -6.94
N LYS A 133 39.20 11.82 -5.62
CA LYS A 133 38.96 10.52 -5.01
C LYS A 133 37.54 10.47 -4.37
N PHE A 134 36.75 11.52 -4.56
CA PHE A 134 35.49 11.76 -3.85
C PHE A 134 34.27 11.54 -4.74
N HIS A 135 34.20 10.44 -5.46
CA HIS A 135 33.22 10.19 -6.50
C HIS A 135 31.79 10.07 -5.97
N ARG A 136 31.57 9.20 -4.99
CA ARG A 136 30.26 8.83 -4.45
C ARG A 136 30.14 8.98 -2.93
N ALA A 137 31.11 9.64 -2.33
CA ALA A 137 31.16 9.84 -0.89
C ALA A 137 30.10 10.83 -0.39
N LEU A 138 29.77 10.76 0.89
CA LEU A 138 28.73 11.56 1.51
C LEU A 138 29.01 13.06 1.53
N GLY A 139 30.29 13.43 1.63
CA GLY A 139 30.70 14.79 1.90
C GLY A 139 30.98 15.03 3.38
N SER A 140 31.23 16.29 3.74
CA SER A 140 31.51 16.65 5.11
C SER A 140 30.25 16.42 6.00
N ILE A 141 30.46 15.76 7.12
CA ILE A 141 29.45 15.58 8.17
C ILE A 141 29.72 16.48 9.37
N TRP A 142 30.84 17.19 9.34
CA TRP A 142 31.30 17.99 10.46
C TRP A 142 30.62 19.37 10.52
N ASN A 143 30.36 19.82 11.73
CA ASN A 143 29.97 21.18 12.06
C ASN A 143 30.82 21.67 13.23
N ARG A 144 31.21 22.96 13.20
CA ARG A 144 32.01 23.54 14.28
C ARG A 144 31.30 23.45 15.63
N LYS A 145 29.99 23.72 15.66
CA LYS A 145 29.11 23.58 16.83
C LYS A 145 27.74 23.09 16.36
N PRO A 146 27.13 22.12 17.06
CA PRO A 146 27.67 21.26 18.11
C PRO A 146 28.73 20.31 17.56
N THR A 147 29.65 19.85 18.39
CA THR A 147 30.73 18.90 18.04
C THR A 147 30.23 17.49 17.77
N ARG A 148 29.07 17.34 17.22
CA ARG A 148 28.40 16.08 16.88
C ARG A 148 27.62 16.25 15.58
N THR A 149 27.30 15.12 14.94
CA THR A 149 26.39 15.09 13.80
C THR A 149 24.96 15.44 14.24
N HIS A 150 24.30 16.37 13.56
CA HIS A 150 22.91 16.72 13.83
C HIS A 150 21.98 15.51 13.63
N LYS A 151 20.95 15.38 14.47
CA LYS A 151 19.86 14.43 14.23
C LYS A 151 19.20 14.73 12.88
N GLY A 152 18.82 13.67 12.14
CA GLY A 152 18.20 13.81 10.82
C GLY A 152 19.16 14.18 9.69
N LYS A 153 20.49 14.27 9.91
CA LYS A 153 21.47 14.46 8.84
C LYS A 153 21.31 13.36 7.79
N LYS A 154 21.13 13.75 6.52
CA LYS A 154 20.97 12.82 5.41
C LYS A 154 22.25 12.01 5.20
N MET A 155 22.17 10.71 5.43
CA MET A 155 23.29 9.76 5.32
C MET A 155 22.85 8.50 4.59
N HIS A 156 23.81 7.67 4.20
CA HIS A 156 23.56 6.30 3.74
C HIS A 156 22.82 5.50 4.84
N GLY A 157 22.08 4.48 4.44
CA GLY A 157 21.33 3.65 5.36
C GLY A 157 20.23 2.85 4.67
N HIS A 158 19.38 2.23 5.45
CA HIS A 158 18.24 1.47 4.95
C HIS A 158 17.33 2.35 4.09
N MET A 159 16.91 1.83 2.95
CA MET A 159 16.00 2.50 2.01
C MET A 159 14.91 1.52 1.57
N GLY A 160 13.69 2.00 1.53
CA GLY A 160 12.52 1.18 1.20
C GLY A 160 12.03 0.34 2.37
N SER A 161 11.13 -0.61 2.09
CA SER A 161 10.37 -1.37 3.10
C SER A 161 9.61 -0.47 4.08
N GLU A 162 9.23 0.72 3.63
CA GLU A 162 8.48 1.71 4.37
C GLU A 162 7.04 1.76 3.85
N ARG A 163 6.09 2.03 4.74
CA ARG A 163 4.70 2.25 4.35
C ARG A 163 4.59 3.58 3.62
N VAL A 164 4.10 3.53 2.39
CA VAL A 164 3.88 4.70 1.54
C VAL A 164 2.39 4.78 1.23
N THR A 165 1.81 5.95 1.48
CA THR A 165 0.41 6.26 1.16
C THR A 165 0.37 7.23 0.00
N LEU A 166 -0.38 6.89 -1.04
CA LEU A 166 -0.69 7.74 -2.18
C LEU A 166 -2.16 8.12 -2.11
N LYS A 167 -2.43 9.42 -2.19
CA LYS A 167 -3.78 9.97 -2.23
C LYS A 167 -4.20 10.26 -3.67
N ASP A 168 -5.50 10.30 -3.90
CA ASP A 168 -6.12 10.73 -5.16
C ASP A 168 -5.60 9.97 -6.39
N VAL A 169 -5.44 8.66 -6.23
CA VAL A 169 -5.06 7.77 -7.33
C VAL A 169 -6.30 7.44 -8.14
N ARG A 170 -6.23 7.75 -9.44
CA ARG A 170 -7.35 7.55 -10.36
C ARG A 170 -7.51 6.08 -10.73
N VAL A 171 -8.76 5.61 -10.68
CA VAL A 171 -9.18 4.31 -11.22
C VAL A 171 -9.47 4.51 -12.72
N GLU A 172 -8.73 3.83 -13.59
CA GLU A 172 -8.91 3.95 -15.04
C GLU A 172 -9.93 2.95 -15.58
N LEU A 173 -9.88 1.73 -15.06
CA LEU A 173 -10.80 0.66 -15.44
C LEU A 173 -10.93 -0.38 -14.32
N VAL A 174 -12.13 -0.94 -14.20
CA VAL A 174 -12.40 -2.12 -13.37
C VAL A 174 -12.92 -3.22 -14.30
N ASN A 175 -12.12 -4.26 -14.48
CA ASN A 175 -12.53 -5.44 -15.24
C ASN A 175 -13.00 -6.52 -14.27
N LYS A 176 -14.33 -6.65 -14.12
CA LYS A 176 -14.97 -7.59 -13.21
C LYS A 176 -14.74 -9.05 -13.65
N GLU A 177 -14.70 -9.33 -14.95
CA GLU A 177 -14.51 -10.68 -15.49
C GLU A 177 -13.09 -11.21 -15.24
N ALA A 178 -12.09 -10.37 -15.49
CA ALA A 178 -10.69 -10.72 -15.28
C ALA A 178 -10.23 -10.59 -13.81
N GLY A 179 -11.05 -10.00 -12.96
CA GLY A 179 -10.69 -9.77 -11.55
C GLY A 179 -9.58 -8.73 -11.35
N ILE A 180 -9.48 -7.72 -12.24
CA ILE A 180 -8.37 -6.78 -12.29
C ILE A 180 -8.87 -5.33 -12.21
N VAL A 181 -8.20 -4.54 -11.38
CA VAL A 181 -8.38 -3.09 -11.27
C VAL A 181 -7.16 -2.38 -11.85
N TRP A 182 -7.38 -1.39 -12.69
CA TRP A 182 -6.35 -0.59 -13.33
C TRP A 182 -6.24 0.76 -12.63
N LEU A 183 -5.12 1.00 -12.00
CA LEU A 183 -4.83 2.27 -11.35
C LEU A 183 -3.83 3.06 -12.18
N ARG A 184 -4.08 4.35 -12.30
CA ARG A 184 -3.17 5.27 -12.97
C ARG A 184 -1.89 5.45 -12.18
N TRP A 185 -0.73 5.46 -12.88
CA TRP A 185 0.61 5.62 -12.34
C TRP A 185 1.14 4.42 -11.55
N ALA A 186 2.31 4.61 -10.95
CA ALA A 186 3.01 3.58 -10.21
C ALA A 186 2.45 3.43 -8.80
N VAL A 187 2.14 2.21 -8.41
CA VAL A 187 1.78 1.83 -7.03
C VAL A 187 3.02 1.33 -6.31
N PRO A 188 3.28 1.75 -5.05
CA PRO A 188 4.40 1.25 -4.26
C PRO A 188 4.35 -0.26 -4.07
N GLY A 189 5.52 -0.86 -3.84
CA GLY A 189 5.65 -2.28 -3.56
C GLY A 189 6.21 -3.11 -4.72
N ALA A 190 6.57 -4.33 -4.40
CA ALA A 190 7.04 -5.34 -5.36
C ALA A 190 5.84 -5.99 -6.07
N ARG A 191 6.11 -6.84 -7.09
CA ARG A 191 5.11 -7.74 -7.66
C ARG A 191 4.57 -8.65 -6.54
N ASN A 192 3.29 -8.94 -6.53
CA ASN A 192 2.54 -9.70 -5.51
C ASN A 192 2.48 -9.04 -4.11
N SER A 193 2.99 -7.81 -3.94
CA SER A 193 2.84 -7.10 -2.68
C SER A 193 1.38 -6.73 -2.40
N LEU A 194 1.04 -6.73 -1.12
CA LEU A 194 -0.27 -6.31 -0.64
C LEU A 194 -0.40 -4.80 -0.74
N VAL A 195 -1.56 -4.35 -1.19
CA VAL A 195 -1.95 -2.94 -1.30
C VAL A 195 -3.29 -2.77 -0.59
N GLU A 196 -3.35 -1.84 0.32
CA GLU A 196 -4.58 -1.45 1.02
C GLU A 196 -5.20 -0.28 0.25
N LEU A 197 -6.45 -0.42 -0.17
CA LEU A 197 -7.21 0.56 -0.92
C LEU A 197 -8.25 1.17 -0.01
N TYR A 198 -8.31 2.49 0.06
CA TYR A 198 -9.27 3.25 0.84
C TYR A 198 -10.12 4.09 -0.11
N PHE A 199 -11.43 3.93 -0.03
CA PHE A 199 -12.37 4.69 -0.83
C PHE A 199 -12.59 6.06 -0.20
N ASN A 200 -12.29 7.11 -0.94
CA ASN A 200 -12.65 8.48 -0.58
C ASN A 200 -14.15 8.63 -0.86
N ASN A 201 -14.92 8.84 0.20
CA ASN A 201 -16.33 9.23 0.08
C ASN A 201 -16.40 10.72 -0.16
#